data_7d41c75a97326c93e455c7d48a88e504
#
_entry.id   7d41c75a97326c93e455c7d48a88e504
#
_cell.length_a   1.000
_cell.length_b   1.000
_cell.length_c   1.000
_cell.angle_alpha   90.00
_cell.angle_beta   90.00
_cell.angle_gamma   90.00
#
_symmetry.space_group_name_H-M   'P 1'
#
loop_
_entity.id
_entity.type
_entity.pdbx_description
1 polymer ?
#
loop_
_entity_poly.entity_id
_entity_poly.type
_entity_poly.pdbx_seq_one_letter_code
_entity_poly.pdbx_strand_id
1 'polypeptide(L)'
;YGHYVNGSYTWAGDTIHIKLNAEDEKRMPEQIRRYREALLGVTSYRVDNEHQMRLFYDRGQRYLLFRDQPTRPSKQAIVPQDLLTTWIYRGRVYLKDGKKTLLPNIETGRLRFNADATWVFQFSTGQLTGSFRTDGQSMHFTITPPSLKMDPNEAYYLRQALERVTSYKIHGNELRLYEGGEETYVTFQKAEIETSRINEHLCRPWKLVGFGHT
;
A
#
# COMPACT_ATOMS: atom_id res chain seq x y z
N TYR A 1 -16.46 -9.21 9.21
CA TYR A 1 -15.68 -7.99 9.48
C TYR A 1 -14.24 -8.43 9.73
N GLY A 2 -13.31 -8.02 8.84
CA GLY A 2 -11.87 -8.30 9.01
C GLY A 2 -11.26 -7.30 9.99
N HIS A 3 -10.48 -7.79 10.95
CA HIS A 3 -9.63 -6.93 11.76
C HIS A 3 -8.28 -6.81 11.07
N TYR A 4 -7.79 -5.58 10.91
CA TYR A 4 -6.48 -5.29 10.34
C TYR A 4 -5.53 -4.87 11.44
N VAL A 5 -4.30 -5.35 11.38
CA VAL A 5 -3.20 -4.92 12.25
C VAL A 5 -2.23 -4.13 11.39
N ASN A 6 -2.04 -2.86 11.70
CA ASN A 6 -1.17 -1.96 10.95
C ASN A 6 0.14 -1.72 11.71
N GLY A 7 1.23 -1.61 10.98
CA GLY A 7 2.54 -1.38 11.56
C GLY A 7 3.62 -1.18 10.50
N SER A 8 4.86 -1.14 10.96
CA SER A 8 6.07 -1.10 10.14
C SER A 8 7.00 -2.23 10.55
N TYR A 9 7.95 -2.55 9.70
CA TYR A 9 8.98 -3.52 10.02
C TYR A 9 10.34 -3.08 9.46
N THR A 10 11.40 -3.56 10.10
CA THR A 10 12.79 -3.46 9.63
C THR A 10 13.41 -4.84 9.63
N TRP A 11 14.36 -5.09 8.73
CA TRP A 11 15.04 -6.39 8.66
C TRP A 11 16.52 -6.23 8.35
N ALA A 12 17.30 -7.24 8.78
CA ALA A 12 18.72 -7.40 8.46
C ALA A 12 19.03 -8.90 8.40
N GLY A 13 19.33 -9.42 7.21
CA GLY A 13 19.48 -10.86 7.00
C GLY A 13 18.16 -11.60 7.25
N ASP A 14 18.16 -12.54 8.18
CA ASP A 14 17.00 -13.32 8.65
C ASP A 14 16.32 -12.72 9.89
N THR A 15 16.88 -11.65 10.44
CA THR A 15 16.31 -10.92 11.57
C THR A 15 15.27 -9.92 11.10
N ILE A 16 14.14 -9.85 11.78
CA ILE A 16 13.03 -8.91 11.50
C ILE A 16 12.54 -8.29 12.81
N HIS A 17 12.29 -6.99 12.79
CA HIS A 17 11.65 -6.26 13.88
C HIS A 17 10.36 -5.64 13.41
N ILE A 18 9.26 -5.93 14.10
CA ILE A 18 7.92 -5.44 13.77
C ILE A 18 7.50 -4.41 14.81
N LYS A 19 7.05 -3.26 14.35
CA LYS A 19 6.47 -2.20 15.18
C LYS A 19 5.01 -2.00 14.76
N LEU A 20 4.08 -2.22 15.68
CA LEU A 20 2.65 -2.06 15.44
C LEU A 20 2.18 -0.67 15.86
N ASN A 21 1.20 -0.13 15.14
CA ASN A 21 0.54 1.11 15.51
C ASN A 21 -0.25 0.92 16.81
N ALA A 22 -0.34 1.98 17.62
CA ALA A 22 -1.14 1.98 18.83
C ALA A 22 -2.63 1.83 18.48
N GLU A 23 -3.28 0.89 19.11
CA GLU A 23 -4.73 0.66 19.02
C GLU A 23 -5.30 0.54 20.44
N ASP A 24 -6.61 0.78 20.59
CA ASP A 24 -7.30 0.64 21.88
C ASP A 24 -7.44 -0.85 22.24
N GLU A 25 -6.50 -1.38 23.04
CA GLU A 25 -6.43 -2.78 23.43
C GLU A 25 -7.65 -3.23 24.25
N LYS A 26 -8.35 -2.32 24.93
CA LYS A 26 -9.50 -2.66 25.78
C LYS A 26 -10.70 -3.19 24.99
N ARG A 27 -10.80 -2.84 23.72
CA ARG A 27 -11.90 -3.25 22.82
C ARG A 27 -11.52 -4.35 21.85
N MET A 28 -10.31 -4.89 21.97
CA MET A 28 -9.78 -5.85 21.01
C MET A 28 -10.18 -7.27 21.40
N PRO A 29 -10.71 -8.09 20.47
CA PRO A 29 -10.93 -9.50 20.69
C PRO A 29 -9.66 -10.22 21.13
N GLU A 30 -9.77 -11.19 22.04
CA GLU A 30 -8.60 -11.89 22.60
C GLU A 30 -7.71 -12.53 21.54
N GLN A 31 -8.28 -13.08 20.46
CA GLN A 31 -7.52 -13.66 19.37
C GLN A 31 -6.63 -12.62 18.65
N ILE A 32 -7.14 -11.40 18.46
CA ILE A 32 -6.38 -10.30 17.83
C ILE A 32 -5.28 -9.84 18.78
N ARG A 33 -5.55 -9.75 20.08
CA ARG A 33 -4.54 -9.39 21.08
C ARG A 33 -3.39 -10.40 21.10
N ARG A 34 -3.68 -11.71 21.16
CA ARG A 34 -2.67 -12.78 21.08
C ARG A 34 -1.85 -12.71 19.78
N TYR A 35 -2.50 -12.40 18.67
CA TYR A 35 -1.83 -12.24 17.39
C TYR A 35 -0.88 -11.02 17.41
N ARG A 36 -1.31 -9.88 17.96
CA ARG A 36 -0.47 -8.69 18.12
C ARG A 36 0.74 -8.97 19.02
N GLU A 37 0.53 -9.61 20.16
CA GLU A 37 1.62 -10.00 21.08
C GLU A 37 2.65 -10.90 20.38
N ALA A 38 2.19 -11.87 19.62
CA ALA A 38 3.07 -12.74 18.84
C ALA A 38 3.85 -11.96 17.78
N LEU A 39 3.21 -11.03 17.05
CA LEU A 39 3.89 -10.17 16.07
C LEU A 39 4.95 -9.27 16.70
N LEU A 40 4.67 -8.66 17.85
CA LEU A 40 5.63 -7.82 18.57
C LEU A 40 6.83 -8.61 19.11
N GLY A 41 6.63 -9.90 19.40
CA GLY A 41 7.69 -10.81 19.84
C GLY A 41 8.52 -11.44 18.70
N VAL A 42 8.22 -11.11 17.44
CA VAL A 42 8.95 -11.68 16.29
C VAL A 42 10.38 -11.13 16.26
N THR A 43 11.34 -12.04 16.10
CA THR A 43 12.78 -11.73 16.02
C THR A 43 13.41 -12.21 14.72
N SER A 44 12.86 -13.22 14.07
CA SER A 44 13.39 -13.75 12.82
C SER A 44 12.30 -14.30 11.90
N TYR A 45 12.66 -14.54 10.66
CA TYR A 45 11.74 -15.12 9.68
C TYR A 45 12.44 -16.18 8.82
N ARG A 46 11.64 -17.05 8.25
CA ARG A 46 12.08 -18.00 7.22
C ARG A 46 11.02 -18.15 6.15
N VAL A 47 11.41 -18.07 4.90
CA VAL A 47 10.57 -18.44 3.76
C VAL A 47 10.83 -19.91 3.46
N ASP A 48 9.85 -20.77 3.70
CA ASP A 48 10.01 -22.23 3.51
C ASP A 48 9.93 -22.62 2.04
N ASN A 49 9.06 -21.92 1.28
CA ASN A 49 8.89 -22.07 -0.17
C ASN A 49 8.19 -20.84 -0.74
N GLU A 50 7.88 -20.83 -2.02
CA GLU A 50 7.22 -19.71 -2.70
C GLU A 50 5.87 -19.30 -2.09
N HIS A 51 5.24 -20.18 -1.30
CA HIS A 51 3.88 -19.99 -0.78
C HIS A 51 3.78 -19.98 0.73
N GLN A 52 4.89 -20.16 1.47
CA GLN A 52 4.87 -20.25 2.93
C GLN A 52 6.01 -19.45 3.57
N MET A 53 5.64 -18.68 4.60
CA MET A 53 6.58 -17.93 5.44
C MET A 53 6.26 -18.19 6.91
N ARG A 54 7.30 -18.34 7.72
CA ARG A 54 7.22 -18.39 9.19
C ARG A 54 7.87 -17.16 9.79
N LEU A 55 7.18 -16.55 10.74
CA LEU A 55 7.73 -15.51 11.61
C LEU A 55 7.92 -16.12 12.99
N PHE A 56 9.17 -16.19 13.45
CA PHE A 56 9.52 -16.82 14.72
C PHE A 56 9.51 -15.82 15.87
N TYR A 57 8.88 -16.21 16.99
CA TYR A 57 8.80 -15.45 18.23
C TYR A 57 9.06 -16.36 19.44
N ASP A 58 9.06 -15.81 20.67
CA ASP A 58 9.37 -16.55 21.88
C ASP A 58 10.73 -17.28 21.77
N ARG A 59 11.79 -16.52 21.47
CA ARG A 59 13.16 -17.02 21.26
C ARG A 59 13.26 -18.13 20.20
N GLY A 60 12.40 -18.10 19.20
CA GLY A 60 12.38 -19.08 18.12
C GLY A 60 11.61 -20.37 18.40
N GLN A 61 11.01 -20.50 19.59
CA GLN A 61 10.26 -21.71 19.97
C GLN A 61 8.87 -21.79 19.35
N ARG A 62 8.32 -20.65 18.91
CA ARG A 62 6.99 -20.53 18.32
C ARG A 62 7.06 -19.78 17.02
N TYR A 63 6.11 -20.02 16.15
CA TYR A 63 6.02 -19.28 14.90
C TYR A 63 4.58 -18.99 14.50
N LEU A 64 4.42 -17.89 13.76
CA LEU A 64 3.24 -17.58 12.97
C LEU A 64 3.45 -18.12 11.57
N LEU A 65 2.54 -18.95 11.08
CA LEU A 65 2.61 -19.49 9.73
C LEU A 65 1.72 -18.65 8.81
N PHE A 66 2.35 -18.09 7.79
CA PHE A 66 1.68 -17.37 6.71
C PHE A 66 1.72 -18.21 5.44
N ARG A 67 0.63 -18.16 4.70
CA ARG A 67 0.57 -18.64 3.33
C ARG A 67 0.19 -17.47 2.44
N ASP A 68 0.80 -17.39 1.24
CA ASP A 68 0.27 -16.48 0.26
C ASP A 68 -1.19 -16.91 -0.04
N GLN A 69 -2.06 -15.95 -0.14
CA GLN A 69 -3.39 -16.25 -0.65
C GLN A 69 -3.22 -16.48 -2.14
N PRO A 70 -3.62 -17.66 -2.67
CA PRO A 70 -3.82 -17.73 -4.10
C PRO A 70 -4.82 -16.62 -4.43
N THR A 71 -4.36 -15.61 -5.12
CA THR A 71 -5.23 -14.59 -5.69
C THR A 71 -6.31 -15.37 -6.41
N ARG A 72 -7.56 -15.32 -5.90
CA ARG A 72 -8.68 -15.86 -6.69
C ARG A 72 -8.52 -15.26 -8.07
N PRO A 73 -8.60 -16.06 -9.15
CA PRO A 73 -8.66 -15.48 -10.48
C PRO A 73 -10.01 -14.76 -10.60
N SER A 74 -10.12 -13.58 -10.02
CA SER A 74 -10.97 -12.55 -10.58
C SER A 74 -10.46 -12.41 -12.01
N LYS A 75 -11.33 -12.22 -13.02
CA LYS A 75 -10.91 -11.77 -14.36
C LYS A 75 -9.86 -10.71 -14.12
N GLN A 76 -8.58 -11.10 -14.19
CA GLN A 76 -7.46 -10.27 -13.78
C GLN A 76 -7.51 -9.04 -14.68
N ALA A 77 -7.88 -7.92 -14.10
CA ALA A 77 -7.49 -6.66 -14.68
C ALA A 77 -5.97 -6.74 -14.79
N ILE A 78 -5.45 -6.83 -16.02
CA ILE A 78 -4.00 -6.87 -16.26
C ILE A 78 -3.50 -5.49 -15.84
N VAL A 79 -2.98 -5.41 -14.62
CA VAL A 79 -2.38 -4.16 -14.13
C VAL A 79 -1.05 -3.98 -14.86
N PRO A 80 -0.85 -2.87 -15.56
CA PRO A 80 0.42 -2.58 -16.23
C PRO A 80 1.57 -2.62 -15.22
N GLN A 81 2.61 -3.37 -15.56
CA GLN A 81 3.78 -3.59 -14.69
C GLN A 81 4.45 -2.28 -14.27
N ASP A 82 4.43 -1.28 -15.16
CA ASP A 82 5.03 0.05 -14.91
C ASP A 82 4.31 0.84 -13.81
N LEU A 83 3.05 0.51 -13.51
CA LEU A 83 2.32 1.08 -12.38
C LEU A 83 2.72 0.46 -11.03
N LEU A 84 3.20 -0.80 -11.02
CA LEU A 84 3.49 -1.57 -9.81
C LEU A 84 4.77 -1.09 -9.11
N THR A 85 4.78 0.17 -8.71
CA THR A 85 5.87 0.82 -7.98
C THR A 85 5.31 1.83 -6.98
N THR A 86 6.18 2.47 -6.21
CA THR A 86 5.80 3.58 -5.35
C THR A 86 5.98 4.89 -6.09
N TRP A 87 4.94 5.72 -6.07
CA TRP A 87 4.87 7.02 -6.71
C TRP A 87 4.80 8.12 -5.65
N ILE A 88 5.72 9.07 -5.69
CA ILE A 88 5.77 10.22 -4.77
C ILE A 88 4.93 11.34 -5.38
N TYR A 89 3.94 11.82 -4.65
CA TYR A 89 3.10 12.94 -5.04
C TYR A 89 3.92 14.22 -5.24
N ARG A 90 3.65 14.95 -6.35
CA ARG A 90 4.34 16.19 -6.71
C ARG A 90 3.41 17.38 -6.85
N GLY A 91 2.12 17.15 -6.93
CA GLY A 91 1.12 18.21 -7.00
C GLY A 91 0.06 17.98 -8.05
N ARG A 92 -0.86 18.93 -8.16
CA ARG A 92 -1.90 18.99 -9.18
C ARG A 92 -1.56 20.10 -10.17
N VAL A 93 -1.65 19.80 -11.43
CA VAL A 93 -1.28 20.70 -12.52
C VAL A 93 -2.51 21.14 -13.29
N TYR A 94 -2.61 22.42 -13.55
CA TYR A 94 -3.56 23.01 -14.49
C TYR A 94 -2.80 23.58 -15.67
N LEU A 95 -3.25 23.25 -16.87
CA LEU A 95 -2.80 23.88 -18.11
C LEU A 95 -3.89 24.83 -18.55
N LYS A 96 -3.65 26.13 -18.46
CA LYS A 96 -4.53 27.17 -18.98
C LYS A 96 -3.73 28.07 -19.91
N ASP A 97 -4.20 28.21 -21.15
CA ASP A 97 -3.53 29.05 -22.17
C ASP A 97 -2.05 28.69 -22.36
N GLY A 98 -1.73 27.38 -22.33
CA GLY A 98 -0.36 26.87 -22.44
C GLY A 98 0.52 27.10 -21.21
N LYS A 99 -0.01 27.73 -20.15
CA LYS A 99 0.72 27.96 -18.91
C LYS A 99 0.43 26.84 -17.89
N LYS A 100 1.50 26.27 -17.39
CA LYS A 100 1.47 25.24 -16.35
C LYS A 100 1.44 25.88 -14.97
N THR A 101 0.36 25.66 -14.21
CA THR A 101 0.27 26.06 -12.79
C THR A 101 0.32 24.80 -11.95
N LEU A 102 1.31 24.69 -11.09
CA LEU A 102 1.41 23.63 -10.09
C LEU A 102 0.77 24.14 -8.80
N LEU A 103 -0.23 23.43 -8.32
CA LEU A 103 -0.79 23.68 -6.98
C LEU A 103 -0.03 22.79 -6.00
N PRO A 104 0.88 23.35 -5.20
CA PRO A 104 1.47 22.63 -4.09
C PRO A 104 0.40 22.51 -3.03
N ASN A 105 0.11 21.35 -2.51
CA ASN A 105 -0.69 21.34 -1.29
C ASN A 105 -0.83 20.01 -0.56
N ILE A 106 0.06 19.09 -0.72
CA ILE A 106 0.07 17.93 0.17
C ILE A 106 1.53 17.67 0.50
N GLU A 107 1.85 17.66 1.77
CA GLU A 107 3.13 17.12 2.22
C GLU A 107 3.32 15.71 1.66
N THR A 108 4.51 15.35 1.36
CA THR A 108 5.00 14.14 0.69
C THR A 108 4.09 12.91 0.83
N GLY A 109 3.09 12.78 -0.04
CA GLY A 109 2.25 11.59 -0.13
C GLY A 109 2.85 10.53 -1.06
N ARG A 110 2.55 9.26 -0.79
CA ARG A 110 3.02 8.13 -1.58
C ARG A 110 1.85 7.31 -2.09
N LEU A 111 1.74 7.17 -3.41
CA LEU A 111 0.76 6.30 -4.07
C LEU A 111 1.43 4.98 -4.45
N ARG A 112 0.78 3.87 -4.12
CA ARG A 112 1.19 2.53 -4.51
C ARG A 112 0.03 1.80 -5.16
N PHE A 113 0.27 1.21 -6.31
CA PHE A 113 -0.64 0.28 -6.97
C PHE A 113 -0.22 -1.16 -6.66
N ASN A 114 -1.18 -2.03 -6.46
CA ASN A 114 -0.97 -3.44 -6.19
C ASN A 114 -1.43 -4.29 -7.39
N ALA A 115 -0.87 -5.48 -7.53
CA ALA A 115 -1.18 -6.40 -8.63
C ALA A 115 -2.63 -6.92 -8.63
N ASP A 116 -3.32 -6.82 -7.49
CA ASP A 116 -4.74 -7.16 -7.33
C ASP A 116 -5.70 -6.02 -7.70
N ALA A 117 -5.20 -4.99 -8.39
CA ALA A 117 -5.92 -3.79 -8.76
C ALA A 117 -6.45 -2.97 -7.57
N THR A 118 -5.83 -3.10 -6.39
CA THR A 118 -6.01 -2.18 -5.28
C THR A 118 -4.93 -1.10 -5.28
N TRP A 119 -5.17 -0.01 -4.55
CA TRP A 119 -4.21 1.07 -4.38
C TRP A 119 -4.25 1.62 -2.96
N VAL A 120 -3.14 2.19 -2.54
CA VAL A 120 -2.98 2.89 -1.26
C VAL A 120 -2.28 4.21 -1.52
N PHE A 121 -2.83 5.28 -0.99
CA PHE A 121 -2.13 6.57 -0.89
C PHE A 121 -1.86 6.86 0.59
N GLN A 122 -0.59 6.95 0.94
CA GLN A 122 -0.11 7.20 2.29
C GLN A 122 0.16 8.69 2.47
N PHE A 123 -0.50 9.32 3.45
CA PHE A 123 -0.20 10.66 3.98
C PHE A 123 0.65 10.57 5.24
N SER A 124 1.04 11.72 5.76
CA SER A 124 1.63 11.83 7.11
C SER A 124 0.64 11.44 8.21
N THR A 125 -0.65 11.76 8.02
CA THR A 125 -1.72 11.63 9.03
C THR A 125 -2.60 10.38 8.85
N GLY A 126 -2.48 9.65 7.73
CA GLY A 126 -3.34 8.50 7.45
C GLY A 126 -3.17 7.97 6.04
N GLN A 127 -4.17 7.24 5.56
CA GLN A 127 -4.15 6.67 4.22
C GLN A 127 -5.53 6.69 3.56
N LEU A 128 -5.53 6.86 2.23
CA LEU A 128 -6.66 6.54 1.36
C LEU A 128 -6.39 5.20 0.67
N THR A 129 -7.43 4.40 0.52
CA THR A 129 -7.35 3.11 -0.14
C THR A 129 -8.52 2.93 -1.11
N GLY A 130 -8.38 1.98 -2.01
CA GLY A 130 -9.46 1.62 -2.92
C GLY A 130 -9.02 0.62 -3.97
N SER A 131 -9.80 0.53 -5.03
CA SER A 131 -9.49 -0.25 -6.22
C SER A 131 -9.43 0.65 -7.44
N PHE A 132 -8.85 0.14 -8.52
CA PHE A 132 -8.81 0.85 -9.80
C PHE A 132 -9.04 -0.11 -10.95
N ARG A 133 -9.40 0.42 -12.10
CA ARG A 133 -9.50 -0.31 -13.35
C ARG A 133 -8.72 0.42 -14.43
N THR A 134 -8.03 -0.33 -15.27
CA THR A 134 -7.33 0.19 -16.43
C THR A 134 -7.79 -0.54 -17.70
N ASP A 135 -7.90 0.19 -18.79
CA ASP A 135 -8.07 -0.35 -20.14
C ASP A 135 -7.25 0.53 -21.10
N GLY A 136 -6.11 0.01 -21.56
CA GLY A 136 -5.11 0.82 -22.24
C GLY A 136 -4.63 1.97 -21.37
N GLN A 137 -4.85 3.21 -21.80
CA GLN A 137 -4.53 4.43 -21.05
C GLN A 137 -5.69 4.95 -20.19
N SER A 138 -6.88 4.35 -20.28
CA SER A 138 -7.99 4.69 -19.40
C SER A 138 -7.71 4.21 -17.98
N MET A 139 -8.09 5.00 -16.99
CA MET A 139 -7.97 4.65 -15.58
C MET A 139 -9.12 5.25 -14.78
N HIS A 140 -9.71 4.44 -13.90
CA HIS A 140 -10.78 4.88 -13.01
C HIS A 140 -10.51 4.35 -11.60
N PHE A 141 -10.66 5.22 -10.62
CA PHE A 141 -10.50 4.90 -9.21
C PHE A 141 -11.85 4.68 -8.53
N THR A 142 -11.90 3.70 -7.66
CA THR A 142 -12.96 3.55 -6.66
C THR A 142 -12.32 3.74 -5.30
N ILE A 143 -12.85 4.67 -4.49
CA ILE A 143 -12.27 5.03 -3.19
C ILE A 143 -13.06 4.36 -2.08
N THR A 144 -12.36 3.66 -1.20
CA THR A 144 -12.96 3.14 0.02
C THR A 144 -13.19 4.32 1.00
N PRO A 145 -14.37 4.43 1.63
CA PRO A 145 -14.59 5.48 2.62
C PRO A 145 -13.50 5.46 3.69
N PRO A 146 -12.89 6.62 4.02
CA PRO A 146 -11.79 6.67 4.99
C PRO A 146 -12.28 6.27 6.38
N SER A 147 -11.45 5.55 7.12
CA SER A 147 -11.64 5.37 8.56
C SER A 147 -11.38 6.70 9.29
N LEU A 148 -12.14 6.97 10.33
CA LEU A 148 -12.43 8.22 11.06
C LEU A 148 -11.27 9.13 11.56
N LYS A 149 -10.03 9.03 11.12
CA LYS A 149 -8.88 9.77 11.72
C LYS A 149 -7.97 10.46 10.71
N MET A 150 -8.49 10.90 9.58
CA MET A 150 -7.68 11.61 8.60
C MET A 150 -8.00 13.10 8.63
N ASP A 151 -6.99 13.96 8.43
CA ASP A 151 -7.25 15.41 8.25
C ASP A 151 -8.20 15.57 7.05
N PRO A 152 -9.40 16.15 7.27
CA PRO A 152 -10.42 16.27 6.23
C PRO A 152 -9.91 17.03 5.00
N ASN A 153 -8.98 17.97 5.18
CA ASN A 153 -8.52 18.87 4.11
C ASN A 153 -7.53 18.19 3.17
N GLU A 154 -6.52 17.46 3.70
CA GLU A 154 -5.52 16.77 2.86
C GLU A 154 -6.17 15.69 1.98
N ALA A 155 -7.00 14.86 2.60
CA ALA A 155 -7.69 13.79 1.90
C ALA A 155 -8.72 14.28 0.90
N TYR A 156 -9.39 15.39 1.18
CA TYR A 156 -10.48 15.90 0.37
C TYR A 156 -10.07 16.27 -1.06
N TYR A 157 -9.00 17.05 -1.20
CA TYR A 157 -8.54 17.49 -2.53
C TYR A 157 -8.01 16.34 -3.39
N LEU A 158 -7.22 15.45 -2.78
CA LEU A 158 -6.72 14.28 -3.51
C LEU A 158 -7.86 13.32 -3.87
N ARG A 159 -8.77 13.07 -2.95
CA ARG A 159 -9.95 12.25 -3.20
C ARG A 159 -10.74 12.77 -4.38
N GLN A 160 -11.07 14.07 -4.39
CA GLN A 160 -11.76 14.70 -5.51
C GLN A 160 -11.01 14.57 -6.84
N ALA A 161 -9.68 14.71 -6.81
CA ALA A 161 -8.86 14.55 -8.00
C ALA A 161 -8.91 13.10 -8.50
N LEU A 162 -8.70 12.10 -7.62
CA LEU A 162 -8.72 10.69 -7.99
C LEU A 162 -10.10 10.22 -8.50
N GLU A 163 -11.20 10.73 -7.92
CA GLU A 163 -12.57 10.44 -8.40
C GLU A 163 -12.84 10.93 -9.83
N ARG A 164 -12.08 11.91 -10.30
CA ARG A 164 -12.20 12.51 -11.64
C ARG A 164 -11.22 11.93 -12.65
N VAL A 165 -10.30 11.08 -12.23
CA VAL A 165 -9.32 10.49 -13.15
C VAL A 165 -10.02 9.64 -14.18
N THR A 166 -9.72 9.89 -15.45
CA THR A 166 -10.23 9.14 -16.61
C THR A 166 -9.12 8.46 -17.40
N SER A 167 -7.89 8.94 -17.29
CA SER A 167 -6.74 8.36 -18.00
C SER A 167 -5.43 8.61 -17.27
N TYR A 168 -4.39 7.89 -17.68
CA TYR A 168 -3.03 8.08 -17.16
C TYR A 168 -1.99 8.01 -18.28
N LYS A 169 -0.84 8.61 -18.04
CA LYS A 169 0.36 8.47 -18.88
C LYS A 169 1.58 8.34 -17.96
N ILE A 170 2.51 7.49 -18.36
CA ILE A 170 3.83 7.37 -17.72
C ILE A 170 4.88 7.89 -18.70
N HIS A 171 5.66 8.88 -18.28
CA HIS A 171 6.75 9.46 -19.04
C HIS A 171 8.05 9.28 -18.24
N GLY A 172 8.80 8.22 -18.52
CA GLY A 172 10.00 7.87 -17.76
C GLY A 172 9.67 7.66 -16.27
N ASN A 173 10.12 8.56 -15.41
CA ASN A 173 9.90 8.50 -13.97
C ASN A 173 8.68 9.32 -13.48
N GLU A 174 7.89 9.88 -14.39
CA GLU A 174 6.71 10.68 -14.06
C GLU A 174 5.43 9.93 -14.41
N LEU A 175 4.50 9.81 -13.46
CA LEU A 175 3.13 9.37 -13.66
C LEU A 175 2.20 10.60 -13.64
N ARG A 176 1.35 10.74 -14.63
CA ARG A 176 0.29 11.75 -14.71
C ARG A 176 -1.07 11.06 -14.71
N LEU A 177 -1.93 11.45 -13.79
CA LEU A 177 -3.33 11.02 -13.71
C LEU A 177 -4.22 12.18 -14.16
N TYR A 178 -4.87 12.03 -15.32
CA TYR A 178 -5.64 13.10 -15.98
C TYR A 178 -7.10 13.10 -15.53
N GLU A 179 -7.61 14.30 -15.23
CA GLU A 179 -8.97 14.53 -14.74
C GLU A 179 -9.91 14.98 -15.88
N GLY A 180 -10.46 14.03 -16.64
CA GLY A 180 -11.45 14.32 -17.69
C GLY A 180 -10.91 14.94 -18.98
N GLY A 181 -9.59 15.15 -19.10
CA GLY A 181 -8.92 15.75 -20.26
C GLY A 181 -7.43 15.92 -20.00
N GLU A 182 -6.70 16.53 -20.93
CA GLU A 182 -5.24 16.71 -20.78
C GLU A 182 -4.86 18.02 -20.05
N GLU A 183 -5.83 18.88 -19.75
CA GLU A 183 -5.58 20.20 -19.14
C GLU A 183 -5.34 20.14 -17.63
N THR A 184 -5.89 19.12 -16.95
CA THR A 184 -5.77 18.97 -15.50
C THR A 184 -5.30 17.57 -15.15
N TYR A 185 -4.24 17.47 -14.38
CA TYR A 185 -3.71 16.19 -13.93
C TYR A 185 -3.01 16.26 -12.57
N VAL A 186 -3.01 15.15 -11.87
CA VAL A 186 -2.17 14.94 -10.69
C VAL A 186 -0.86 14.31 -11.14
N THR A 187 0.27 14.85 -10.68
CA THR A 187 1.59 14.38 -11.05
C THR A 187 2.31 13.71 -9.89
N PHE A 188 2.98 12.63 -10.23
CA PHE A 188 3.78 11.82 -9.31
C PHE A 188 5.13 11.53 -9.94
N GLN A 189 6.12 11.33 -9.12
CA GLN A 189 7.44 10.86 -9.51
C GLN A 189 7.69 9.47 -8.95
N LYS A 190 8.25 8.59 -9.77
CA LYS A 190 8.68 7.27 -9.32
C LYS A 190 9.65 7.41 -8.16
N ALA A 191 9.37 6.72 -7.04
CA ALA A 191 10.33 6.68 -5.94
C ALA A 191 11.63 6.03 -6.44
N GLU A 192 12.74 6.67 -6.17
CA GLU A 192 14.03 5.99 -6.31
C GLU A 192 14.03 4.87 -5.27
N ILE A 193 14.10 3.64 -5.75
CA ILE A 193 14.29 2.50 -4.89
C ILE A 193 15.75 2.59 -4.44
N GLU A 194 16.00 3.01 -3.20
CA GLU A 194 17.25 2.60 -2.58
C GLU A 194 17.30 1.07 -2.73
N THR A 195 18.24 0.59 -3.51
CA THR A 195 18.45 -0.84 -3.77
C THR A 195 19.06 -1.53 -2.52
N SER A 196 18.46 -1.31 -1.37
CA SER A 196 18.55 -2.28 -0.29
C SER A 196 17.79 -3.51 -0.80
N ARG A 197 18.48 -4.62 -0.98
CA ARG A 197 17.98 -5.90 -1.52
C ARG A 197 16.72 -6.31 -0.77
N ILE A 198 15.55 -5.79 -1.22
CA ILE A 198 14.26 -6.23 -0.70
C ILE A 198 14.12 -7.67 -1.15
N ASN A 199 13.98 -8.58 -0.20
CA ASN A 199 13.63 -9.96 -0.51
C ASN A 199 12.23 -9.94 -1.14
N GLU A 200 12.13 -10.16 -2.45
CA GLU A 200 10.90 -10.11 -3.23
C GLU A 200 9.80 -11.01 -2.65
N HIS A 201 10.19 -12.09 -1.95
CA HIS A 201 9.26 -12.98 -1.28
C HIS A 201 8.50 -12.32 -0.12
N LEU A 202 9.02 -11.23 0.48
CA LEU A 202 8.32 -10.48 1.53
C LEU A 202 7.31 -9.48 0.98
N CYS A 203 7.37 -9.16 -0.32
CA CYS A 203 6.49 -8.17 -0.97
C CYS A 203 5.14 -8.75 -1.45
N ARG A 204 4.78 -9.96 -1.03
CA ARG A 204 3.52 -10.64 -1.39
C ARG A 204 2.47 -10.46 -0.29
N PRO A 205 1.17 -10.54 -0.62
CA PRO A 205 0.12 -10.63 0.39
C PRO A 205 0.18 -11.99 1.09
N TRP A 206 0.37 -11.99 2.41
CA TRP A 206 0.45 -13.18 3.25
C TRP A 206 -0.80 -13.32 4.12
N LYS A 207 -1.33 -14.54 4.25
CA LYS A 207 -2.41 -14.86 5.17
C LYS A 207 -1.91 -15.73 6.31
N LEU A 208 -2.16 -15.31 7.55
CA LEU A 208 -1.93 -16.15 8.73
C LEU A 208 -2.84 -17.38 8.66
N VAL A 209 -2.27 -18.58 8.76
CA VAL A 209 -3.02 -19.86 8.74
C VAL A 209 -2.87 -20.67 10.02
N GLY A 210 -1.97 -20.29 10.93
CA GLY A 210 -1.81 -21.01 12.18
C GLY A 210 -0.65 -20.57 13.06
N PHE A 211 -0.58 -21.16 14.23
CA PHE A 211 0.49 -21.07 15.22
C PHE A 211 1.15 -22.44 15.33
N GLY A 212 2.45 -22.47 15.60
CA GLY A 212 3.17 -23.71 15.78
C GLY A 212 4.29 -23.59 16.82
N HIS A 213 4.85 -24.75 17.18
CA HIS A 213 6.03 -24.88 18.03
C HIS A 213 7.15 -25.53 17.21
N THR A 214 8.39 -25.20 17.54
CA THR A 214 9.59 -25.84 17.01
C THR A 214 10.06 -26.95 17.91
#